data_5093e40c0c87b26365a5cddb8215bc7a
#
_entry.id   5093e40c0c87b26365a5cddb8215bc7a
#
_cell.length_a   1.000
_cell.length_b   1.000
_cell.length_c   1.000
_cell.angle_alpha   90.00
_cell.angle_beta   90.00
_cell.angle_gamma   90.00
#
_symmetry.space_group_name_H-M   'P 1'
#
loop_
_entity.id
_entity.type
_entity.pdbx_description
1 polymer ?
#
loop_
_entity_poly.entity_id
_entity_poly.type
_entity_poly.pdbx_seq_one_letter_code
_entity_poly.pdbx_strand_id
1 'polypeptide(L)'
;MEEFVKLKDITKVYHMGEVEIRAADNINFSIKKGEFVVIVGPSGAGKTTVLNILGGMDTATGGTLTVDGKDITAYDSRQLTGYRRDDIGFVFQFYNLIPNLTALENVELALQICKDPLDAKKVLEDVGLGDRLDNFPAQLSGGEQQRVSIARALAKNPKLLLLSLIHISEPT
;
A
#
# COMPACT_ATOMS: atom_id res chain seq x y z
N MET A 1 1.85 5.53 -24.55
CA MET A 1 1.88 4.58 -23.40
C MET A 1 0.71 4.93 -22.52
N GLU A 2 -0.11 3.95 -22.20
CA GLU A 2 -1.39 4.14 -21.50
C GLU A 2 -1.16 4.51 -20.03
N GLU A 3 -1.88 5.54 -19.55
CA GLU A 3 -1.88 5.92 -18.14
C GLU A 3 -2.55 4.81 -17.33
N PHE A 4 -1.83 4.21 -16.38
CA PHE A 4 -2.36 3.14 -15.55
C PHE A 4 -3.07 3.67 -14.30
N VAL A 5 -2.48 4.70 -13.67
CA VAL A 5 -3.10 5.46 -12.57
C VAL A 5 -3.21 6.91 -13.00
N LYS A 6 -4.34 7.54 -12.72
CA LYS A 6 -4.56 8.96 -12.98
C LYS A 6 -5.34 9.60 -11.83
N LEU A 7 -4.75 10.62 -11.24
CA LEU A 7 -5.40 11.51 -10.30
C LEU A 7 -5.71 12.82 -11.01
N LYS A 8 -6.95 13.27 -10.93
CA LYS A 8 -7.39 14.55 -11.47
C LYS A 8 -8.14 15.32 -10.39
N ASP A 9 -7.60 16.47 -10.01
CA ASP A 9 -8.18 17.43 -9.06
C ASP A 9 -8.53 16.80 -7.71
N ILE A 10 -7.76 15.78 -7.27
CA ILE A 10 -8.02 15.07 -6.01
C ILE A 10 -7.86 16.02 -4.85
N THR A 11 -8.94 16.14 -4.10
CA THR A 11 -9.02 16.98 -2.90
C THR A 11 -9.56 16.14 -1.73
N LYS A 12 -8.97 16.32 -0.55
CA LYS A 12 -9.45 15.71 0.70
C LYS A 12 -9.54 16.75 1.79
N VAL A 13 -10.73 16.91 2.32
CA VAL A 13 -11.05 17.80 3.45
C VAL A 13 -11.60 16.96 4.61
N TYR A 14 -11.00 17.09 5.77
CA TYR A 14 -11.52 16.54 7.02
C TYR A 14 -12.20 17.64 7.82
N HIS A 15 -13.38 17.35 8.36
CA HIS A 15 -14.10 18.25 9.25
C HIS A 15 -13.93 17.78 10.71
N MET A 16 -13.34 18.62 11.54
CA MET A 16 -13.19 18.40 12.98
C MET A 16 -13.94 19.50 13.75
N GLY A 17 -15.26 19.31 13.93
CA GLY A 17 -16.13 20.36 14.46
C GLY A 17 -16.22 21.53 13.49
N GLU A 18 -15.85 22.73 13.95
CA GLU A 18 -15.83 23.95 13.11
C GLU A 18 -14.52 24.11 12.29
N VAL A 19 -13.55 23.24 12.49
CA VAL A 19 -12.25 23.32 11.80
C VAL A 19 -12.25 22.41 10.56
N GLU A 20 -11.90 22.98 9.42
CA GLU A 20 -11.62 22.24 8.18
C GLU A 20 -10.13 22.05 8.00
N ILE A 21 -9.69 20.80 7.81
CA ILE A 21 -8.31 20.46 7.49
C ILE A 21 -8.27 19.95 6.05
N ARG A 22 -7.64 20.70 5.16
CA ARG A 22 -7.41 20.33 3.78
C ARG A 22 -6.13 19.50 3.69
N ALA A 23 -6.28 18.18 3.73
CA ALA A 23 -5.17 17.23 3.76
C ALA A 23 -4.57 16.96 2.37
N ALA A 24 -5.35 17.13 1.31
CA ALA A 24 -4.90 17.12 -0.08
C ALA A 24 -5.69 18.20 -0.84
N ASP A 25 -5.02 18.94 -1.70
CA ASP A 25 -5.63 20.04 -2.44
C ASP A 25 -5.21 20.00 -3.91
N ASN A 26 -6.19 19.73 -4.76
CA ASN A 26 -6.05 19.76 -6.21
C ASN A 26 -4.84 18.95 -6.75
N ILE A 27 -4.69 17.73 -6.27
CA ILE A 27 -3.59 16.83 -6.65
C ILE A 27 -3.84 16.25 -8.04
N ASN A 28 -2.87 16.45 -8.93
CA ASN A 28 -2.90 16.00 -10.31
C ASN A 28 -1.60 15.31 -10.68
N PHE A 29 -1.65 14.02 -11.01
CA PHE A 29 -0.54 13.30 -11.64
C PHE A 29 -1.04 12.00 -12.27
N SER A 30 -0.20 11.39 -13.10
CA SER A 30 -0.45 10.06 -13.66
C SER A 30 0.79 9.17 -13.53
N ILE A 31 0.54 7.86 -13.50
CA ILE A 31 1.57 6.81 -13.41
C ILE A 31 1.30 5.82 -14.55
N LYS A 32 2.34 5.45 -15.26
CA LYS A 32 2.27 4.45 -16.33
C LYS A 32 2.42 3.04 -15.76
N LYS A 33 1.96 2.05 -16.47
CA LYS A 33 2.14 0.66 -16.09
C LYS A 33 3.63 0.29 -16.00
N GLY A 34 4.02 -0.33 -14.87
CA GLY A 34 5.41 -0.71 -14.60
C GLY A 34 6.32 0.42 -14.16
N GLU A 35 5.79 1.62 -13.93
CA GLU A 35 6.57 2.76 -13.46
C GLU A 35 6.79 2.70 -11.94
N PHE A 36 7.98 3.07 -11.51
CA PHE A 36 8.32 3.29 -10.11
C PHE A 36 8.27 4.78 -9.81
N VAL A 37 7.43 5.17 -8.85
CA VAL A 37 7.18 6.57 -8.49
C VAL A 37 7.47 6.81 -7.02
N VAL A 38 8.16 7.91 -6.72
CA VAL A 38 8.43 8.35 -5.34
C VAL A 38 7.72 9.67 -5.08
N ILE A 39 6.86 9.69 -4.06
CA ILE A 39 6.17 10.89 -3.60
C ILE A 39 6.95 11.48 -2.44
N VAL A 40 7.57 12.64 -2.66
CA VAL A 40 8.37 13.35 -1.67
C VAL A 40 7.71 14.65 -1.24
N GLY A 41 7.98 15.09 -0.03
CA GLY A 41 7.46 16.35 0.51
C GLY A 41 7.63 16.41 2.03
N PRO A 42 7.46 17.59 2.63
CA PRO A 42 7.58 17.78 4.08
C PRO A 42 6.52 16.97 4.84
N SER A 43 6.73 16.82 6.15
CA SER A 43 5.72 16.23 7.03
C SER A 43 4.42 17.05 6.97
N GLY A 44 3.28 16.38 6.93
CA GLY A 44 1.98 17.06 6.80
C GLY A 44 1.58 17.48 5.37
N ALA A 45 2.41 17.22 4.35
CA ALA A 45 2.12 17.57 2.96
C ALA A 45 1.05 16.69 2.28
N GLY A 46 0.33 15.84 3.03
CA GLY A 46 -0.75 15.01 2.49
C GLY A 46 -0.29 13.73 1.77
N LYS A 47 0.99 13.36 1.83
CA LYS A 47 1.52 12.15 1.17
C LYS A 47 0.76 10.88 1.58
N THR A 48 0.59 10.67 2.89
CA THR A 48 -0.14 9.51 3.43
C THR A 48 -1.60 9.55 3.02
N THR A 49 -2.23 10.73 2.98
CA THR A 49 -3.61 10.92 2.52
C THR A 49 -3.76 10.47 1.07
N VAL A 50 -2.84 10.89 0.19
CA VAL A 50 -2.82 10.47 -1.21
C VAL A 50 -2.64 8.96 -1.34
N LEU A 51 -1.70 8.35 -0.60
CA LEU A 51 -1.51 6.89 -0.60
C LEU A 51 -2.75 6.14 -0.10
N ASN A 52 -3.43 6.65 0.92
CA ASN A 52 -4.66 6.04 1.44
C ASN A 52 -5.81 6.12 0.42
N ILE A 53 -5.93 7.22 -0.32
CA ILE A 53 -6.91 7.36 -1.39
C ILE A 53 -6.58 6.41 -2.54
N LEU A 54 -5.32 6.34 -2.97
CA LEU A 54 -4.85 5.40 -3.99
C LEU A 54 -5.12 3.94 -3.60
N GLY A 55 -4.91 3.62 -2.33
CA GLY A 55 -5.14 2.28 -1.77
C GLY A 55 -6.60 1.95 -1.46
N GLY A 56 -7.51 2.87 -1.63
CA GLY A 56 -8.93 2.67 -1.29
C GLY A 56 -9.21 2.56 0.21
N MET A 57 -8.29 3.04 1.05
CA MET A 57 -8.46 3.09 2.51
C MET A 57 -9.19 4.35 2.96
N ASP A 58 -9.14 5.38 2.14
CA ASP A 58 -9.88 6.62 2.32
C ASP A 58 -10.51 7.04 0.99
N THR A 59 -11.47 7.93 1.03
CA THR A 59 -12.17 8.46 -0.14
C THR A 59 -11.81 9.92 -0.34
N ALA A 60 -11.69 10.35 -1.59
CA ALA A 60 -11.54 11.76 -1.92
C ALA A 60 -12.84 12.52 -1.62
N THR A 61 -12.70 13.80 -1.20
CA THR A 61 -13.82 14.73 -1.08
C THR A 61 -14.23 15.27 -2.46
N GLY A 62 -13.26 15.39 -3.36
CA GLY A 62 -13.48 15.84 -4.74
C GLY A 62 -12.39 15.30 -5.67
N GLY A 63 -12.64 15.44 -6.97
CA GLY A 63 -11.75 14.96 -8.01
C GLY A 63 -12.02 13.51 -8.42
N THR A 64 -11.18 12.96 -9.29
CA THR A 64 -11.32 11.62 -9.87
C THR A 64 -10.03 10.84 -9.75
N LEU A 65 -10.12 9.59 -9.29
CA LEU A 65 -9.04 8.61 -9.30
C LEU A 65 -9.41 7.47 -10.25
N THR A 66 -8.62 7.29 -11.30
CA THR A 66 -8.76 6.18 -12.24
C THR A 66 -7.56 5.25 -12.11
N VAL A 67 -7.82 3.95 -12.00
CA VAL A 67 -6.80 2.89 -11.97
C VAL A 67 -7.20 1.80 -12.95
N ASP A 68 -6.30 1.46 -13.88
CA ASP A 68 -6.54 0.45 -14.92
C ASP A 68 -7.85 0.69 -15.66
N GLY A 69 -8.13 1.96 -16.02
CA GLY A 69 -9.34 2.40 -16.72
C GLY A 69 -10.61 2.45 -15.87
N LYS A 70 -10.56 2.14 -14.57
CA LYS A 70 -11.72 2.13 -13.68
C LYS A 70 -11.73 3.35 -12.77
N ASP A 71 -12.86 4.01 -12.64
CA ASP A 71 -13.06 5.11 -11.70
C ASP A 71 -13.26 4.59 -10.26
N ILE A 72 -12.19 4.68 -9.47
CA ILE A 72 -12.18 4.23 -8.07
C ILE A 72 -12.97 5.18 -7.16
N THR A 73 -13.07 6.46 -7.52
CA THR A 73 -13.82 7.45 -6.74
C THR A 73 -15.33 7.18 -6.73
N ALA A 74 -15.83 6.47 -7.73
CA ALA A 74 -17.23 6.05 -7.82
C ALA A 74 -17.56 4.75 -7.05
N TYR A 75 -16.55 4.10 -6.45
CA TYR A 75 -16.72 2.82 -5.77
C TYR A 75 -17.42 2.98 -4.42
N ASP A 76 -18.37 2.07 -4.14
CA ASP A 76 -18.96 1.88 -2.83
C ASP A 76 -18.02 1.11 -1.86
N SER A 77 -18.41 0.97 -0.60
CA SER A 77 -17.61 0.27 0.41
C SER A 77 -17.29 -1.18 0.05
N ARG A 78 -18.20 -1.88 -0.62
CA ARG A 78 -18.03 -3.27 -1.05
C ARG A 78 -17.03 -3.37 -2.21
N GLN A 79 -17.15 -2.47 -3.16
CA GLN A 79 -16.24 -2.37 -4.30
C GLN A 79 -14.83 -1.99 -3.85
N LEU A 80 -14.68 -1.05 -2.91
CA LEU A 80 -13.40 -0.69 -2.30
C LEU A 80 -12.77 -1.86 -1.53
N THR A 81 -13.58 -2.67 -0.85
CA THR A 81 -13.08 -3.89 -0.20
C THR A 81 -12.50 -4.87 -1.21
N GLY A 82 -13.18 -5.09 -2.33
CA GLY A 82 -12.66 -5.91 -3.44
C GLY A 82 -11.39 -5.34 -4.06
N TYR A 83 -11.36 -4.04 -4.28
CA TYR A 83 -10.20 -3.32 -4.82
C TYR A 83 -8.96 -3.49 -3.91
N ARG A 84 -9.09 -3.27 -2.59
CA ARG A 84 -8.00 -3.48 -1.63
C ARG A 84 -7.52 -4.92 -1.58
N ARG A 85 -8.45 -5.88 -1.67
CA ARG A 85 -8.12 -7.30 -1.61
C ARG A 85 -7.37 -7.77 -2.86
N ASP A 86 -7.88 -7.41 -4.03
CA ASP A 86 -7.46 -8.01 -5.30
C ASP A 86 -6.41 -7.18 -6.06
N ASP A 87 -6.50 -5.85 -5.99
CA ASP A 87 -5.70 -4.97 -6.84
C ASP A 87 -4.56 -4.25 -6.10
N ILE A 88 -4.64 -4.11 -4.78
CA ILE A 88 -3.68 -3.33 -3.98
C ILE A 88 -2.82 -4.20 -3.07
N GLY A 89 -1.51 -4.01 -3.13
CA GLY A 89 -0.56 -4.42 -2.10
C GLY A 89 -0.15 -3.20 -1.28
N PHE A 90 -0.30 -3.24 0.04
CA PHE A 90 0.07 -2.14 0.91
C PHE A 90 1.15 -2.57 1.90
N VAL A 91 2.25 -1.84 1.94
CA VAL A 91 3.32 -2.01 2.92
C VAL A 91 3.29 -0.82 3.87
N PHE A 92 2.91 -1.10 5.11
CA PHE A 92 2.83 -0.09 6.16
C PHE A 92 4.20 0.16 6.79
N GLN A 93 4.34 1.32 7.40
CA GLN A 93 5.51 1.71 8.18
C GLN A 93 5.82 0.73 9.31
N PHE A 94 4.81 0.25 10.03
CA PHE A 94 4.95 -0.84 10.99
C PHE A 94 4.70 -2.16 10.26
N TYR A 95 5.55 -3.14 10.50
CA TYR A 95 5.55 -4.40 9.75
C TYR A 95 4.24 -5.19 9.89
N ASN A 96 3.52 -5.01 11.00
CA ASN A 96 2.25 -5.65 11.30
C ASN A 96 2.29 -7.17 11.11
N LEU A 97 3.43 -7.79 11.45
CA LEU A 97 3.56 -9.24 11.44
C LEU A 97 2.89 -9.85 12.67
N ILE A 98 2.26 -10.99 12.48
CA ILE A 98 1.66 -11.75 13.55
C ILE A 98 2.79 -12.48 14.29
N PRO A 99 3.01 -12.19 15.60
CA PRO A 99 4.22 -12.64 16.31
C PRO A 99 4.29 -14.16 16.49
N ASN A 100 3.16 -14.85 16.50
CA ASN A 100 3.04 -16.29 16.68
C ASN A 100 3.04 -17.10 15.38
N LEU A 101 3.24 -16.45 14.25
CA LEU A 101 3.37 -17.07 12.95
C LEU A 101 4.79 -16.86 12.41
N THR A 102 5.31 -17.86 11.71
CA THR A 102 6.58 -17.78 11.00
C THR A 102 6.53 -16.77 9.86
N ALA A 103 7.67 -16.46 9.25
CA ALA A 103 7.74 -15.61 8.07
C ALA A 103 6.85 -16.15 6.94
N LEU A 104 6.94 -17.45 6.66
CA LEU A 104 6.12 -18.11 5.64
C LEU A 104 4.63 -18.04 5.98
N GLU A 105 4.26 -18.40 7.20
CA GLU A 105 2.85 -18.38 7.65
C GLU A 105 2.24 -16.98 7.65
N ASN A 106 3.02 -15.93 7.95
CA ASN A 106 2.58 -14.54 7.84
C ASN A 106 2.21 -14.15 6.40
N VAL A 107 2.95 -14.65 5.42
CA VAL A 107 2.64 -14.44 4.01
C VAL A 107 1.45 -15.29 3.58
N GLU A 108 1.46 -16.60 3.85
CA GLU A 108 0.40 -17.54 3.45
C GLU A 108 -0.98 -17.16 3.98
N LEU A 109 -1.05 -16.65 5.23
CA LEU A 109 -2.32 -16.22 5.83
C LEU A 109 -2.96 -15.10 5.01
N ALA A 110 -2.16 -14.15 4.53
CA ALA A 110 -2.66 -13.03 3.72
C ALA A 110 -3.18 -13.49 2.33
N LEU A 111 -2.71 -14.65 1.86
CA LEU A 111 -3.07 -15.16 0.53
C LEU A 111 -4.38 -15.96 0.52
N GLN A 112 -4.89 -16.37 1.68
CA GLN A 112 -6.09 -17.22 1.78
C GLN A 112 -7.34 -16.59 1.15
N ILE A 113 -7.41 -15.27 1.09
CA ILE A 113 -8.54 -14.52 0.51
C ILE A 113 -8.28 -14.03 -0.92
N CYS A 114 -7.07 -14.27 -1.45
CA CYS A 114 -6.68 -13.79 -2.78
C CYS A 114 -7.11 -14.77 -3.86
N LYS A 115 -7.46 -14.24 -5.05
CA LYS A 115 -7.93 -15.06 -6.17
C LYS A 115 -6.81 -15.74 -6.95
N ASP A 116 -5.69 -15.05 -7.12
CA ASP A 116 -4.56 -15.49 -7.94
C ASP A 116 -3.23 -15.09 -7.26
N PRO A 117 -2.93 -15.65 -6.07
CA PRO A 117 -1.72 -15.33 -5.34
C PRO A 117 -0.48 -15.97 -5.99
N LEU A 118 0.67 -15.34 -5.78
CA LEU A 118 1.96 -15.93 -6.07
C LEU A 118 2.34 -16.95 -5.00
N ASP A 119 3.31 -17.82 -5.30
CA ASP A 119 3.86 -18.75 -4.33
C ASP A 119 4.61 -18.01 -3.20
N ALA A 120 4.12 -18.15 -1.97
CA ALA A 120 4.65 -17.44 -0.81
C ALA A 120 6.12 -17.73 -0.54
N LYS A 121 6.53 -19.01 -0.66
CA LYS A 121 7.92 -19.43 -0.45
C LYS A 121 8.83 -18.79 -1.48
N LYS A 122 8.44 -18.85 -2.76
CA LYS A 122 9.22 -18.26 -3.85
C LYS A 122 9.39 -16.76 -3.69
N VAL A 123 8.32 -16.02 -3.31
CA VAL A 123 8.41 -14.58 -3.08
C VAL A 123 9.35 -14.25 -1.91
N LEU A 124 9.32 -15.04 -0.83
CA LEU A 124 10.25 -14.88 0.29
C LEU A 124 11.70 -15.17 -0.12
N GLU A 125 11.95 -16.19 -0.96
CA GLU A 125 13.26 -16.45 -1.54
C GLU A 125 13.73 -15.27 -2.41
N ASP A 126 12.85 -14.72 -3.24
CA ASP A 126 13.16 -13.59 -4.13
C ASP A 126 13.53 -12.30 -3.36
N VAL A 127 13.01 -12.12 -2.14
CA VAL A 127 13.42 -11.00 -1.25
C VAL A 127 14.59 -11.36 -0.32
N GLY A 128 15.23 -12.50 -0.54
CA GLY A 128 16.43 -12.92 0.21
C GLY A 128 16.15 -13.50 1.60
N LEU A 129 14.98 -14.12 1.79
CA LEU A 129 14.57 -14.73 3.07
C LEU A 129 14.36 -16.27 2.96
N GLY A 130 14.96 -16.92 1.96
CA GLY A 130 14.85 -18.36 1.78
C GLY A 130 15.29 -19.19 2.99
N ASP A 131 16.29 -18.71 3.74
CA ASP A 131 16.80 -19.36 4.95
C ASP A 131 16.07 -18.93 6.23
N ARG A 132 15.02 -18.13 6.12
CA ARG A 132 14.27 -17.53 7.24
C ARG A 132 12.79 -17.90 7.25
N LEU A 133 12.34 -18.82 6.42
CA LEU A 133 10.93 -19.19 6.24
C LEU A 133 10.25 -19.59 7.55
N ASP A 134 10.95 -20.37 8.37
CA ASP A 134 10.45 -20.92 9.64
C ASP A 134 10.76 -20.04 10.85
N ASN A 135 11.37 -18.86 10.66
CA ASN A 135 11.66 -17.94 11.75
C ASN A 135 10.42 -17.13 12.13
N PHE A 136 10.22 -16.92 13.43
CA PHE A 136 9.22 -16.02 13.97
C PHE A 136 9.71 -14.56 13.91
N PRO A 137 8.82 -13.56 13.90
CA PRO A 137 9.21 -12.14 13.85
C PRO A 137 10.26 -11.74 14.89
N ALA A 138 10.17 -12.26 16.11
CA ALA A 138 11.15 -12.00 17.17
C ALA A 138 12.57 -12.52 16.85
N GLN A 139 12.72 -13.43 15.92
CA GLN A 139 13.99 -14.00 15.47
C GLN A 139 14.55 -13.29 14.22
N LEU A 140 13.84 -12.30 13.71
CA LEU A 140 14.19 -11.53 12.52
C LEU A 140 14.67 -10.13 12.90
N SER A 141 15.67 -9.63 12.17
CA SER A 141 16.05 -8.22 12.23
C SER A 141 14.94 -7.31 11.71
N GLY A 142 14.98 -6.01 12.02
CA GLY A 142 14.03 -5.05 11.49
C GLY A 142 13.96 -5.05 9.96
N GLY A 143 15.12 -5.13 9.29
CA GLY A 143 15.18 -5.23 7.84
C GLY A 143 14.60 -6.53 7.28
N GLU A 144 14.76 -7.64 7.98
CA GLU A 144 14.14 -8.92 7.59
C GLU A 144 12.63 -8.89 7.79
N GLN A 145 12.14 -8.33 8.91
CA GLN A 145 10.70 -8.13 9.14
C GLN A 145 10.08 -7.22 8.07
N GLN A 146 10.78 -6.16 7.67
CA GLN A 146 10.37 -5.30 6.56
C GLN A 146 10.23 -6.09 5.26
N ARG A 147 11.19 -6.95 4.95
CA ARG A 147 11.15 -7.79 3.74
C ARG A 147 10.04 -8.83 3.80
N VAL A 148 9.71 -9.41 4.96
CA VAL A 148 8.51 -10.26 5.11
C VAL A 148 7.24 -9.47 4.81
N SER A 149 7.12 -8.24 5.31
CA SER A 149 5.98 -7.36 5.05
C SER A 149 5.85 -7.03 3.55
N ILE A 150 6.97 -6.77 2.87
CA ILE A 150 7.01 -6.54 1.42
C ILE A 150 6.60 -7.82 0.66
N ALA A 151 7.16 -8.98 1.04
CA ALA A 151 6.82 -10.27 0.43
C ALA A 151 5.32 -10.57 0.57
N ARG A 152 4.73 -10.31 1.74
CA ARG A 152 3.30 -10.47 2.00
C ARG A 152 2.44 -9.64 1.04
N ALA A 153 2.84 -8.41 0.78
CA ALA A 153 2.15 -7.53 -0.16
C ALA A 153 2.35 -7.97 -1.62
N LEU A 154 3.56 -8.35 -2.01
CA LEU A 154 3.90 -8.83 -3.36
C LEU A 154 3.22 -10.15 -3.70
N ALA A 155 3.16 -11.08 -2.75
CA ALA A 155 2.59 -12.42 -2.94
C ALA A 155 1.08 -12.39 -3.24
N LYS A 156 0.40 -11.31 -2.89
CA LYS A 156 -1.00 -11.05 -3.29
C LYS A 156 -1.16 -10.88 -4.80
N ASN A 157 -0.05 -10.69 -5.54
CA ASN A 157 -0.03 -10.37 -6.96
C ASN A 157 -0.81 -9.09 -7.31
N PRO A 158 -0.54 -7.96 -6.62
CA PRO A 158 -1.32 -6.74 -6.78
C PRO A 158 -1.00 -6.04 -8.11
N LYS A 159 -1.95 -5.26 -8.60
CA LYS A 159 -1.75 -4.36 -9.74
C LYS A 159 -0.98 -3.10 -9.36
N LEU A 160 -1.11 -2.66 -8.12
CA LEU A 160 -0.45 -1.48 -7.56
C LEU A 160 0.11 -1.79 -6.18
N LEU A 161 1.41 -1.57 -6.00
CA LEU A 161 2.08 -1.70 -4.71
C LEU A 161 2.33 -0.32 -4.12
N LEU A 162 1.81 -0.08 -2.93
CA LEU A 162 1.93 1.17 -2.20
C LEU A 162 2.80 0.97 -0.96
N LEU A 163 3.83 1.79 -0.80
CA LEU A 163 4.72 1.76 0.34
C LEU A 163 4.64 3.08 1.10
N SER A 164 4.25 3.01 2.36
CA SER A 164 4.29 4.16 3.29
C SER A 164 5.50 4.00 4.19
N LEU A 165 6.63 4.57 3.78
CA LEU A 165 7.86 4.55 4.56
C LEU A 165 8.02 5.89 5.27
N ILE A 166 8.18 5.87 6.61
CA ILE A 166 8.70 7.05 7.30
C ILE A 166 10.20 7.12 7.04
N HIS A 167 10.63 8.27 6.57
CA HIS A 167 12.02 8.64 6.66
C HIS A 167 12.32 8.95 8.13
N ILE A 168 12.99 8.03 8.82
CA ILE A 168 13.61 8.34 10.11
C ILE A 168 14.79 9.21 9.72
N SER A 169 14.64 10.54 9.84
CA SER A 169 15.78 11.43 9.88
C SER A 169 16.57 11.03 11.11
N GLU A 170 17.79 10.55 10.94
CA GLU A 170 18.71 10.38 12.06
C GLU A 170 18.78 11.69 12.82
N PRO A 171 18.71 11.66 14.17
CA PRO A 171 18.95 12.86 14.95
C PRO A 171 20.41 13.28 14.72
N THR A 172 20.61 14.44 14.14
CA THR A 172 21.90 15.15 14.10
C THR A 172 22.34 15.51 15.50
#